data_3ce86cef1ec95e1de56e9b2b0ac96640
#
_entry.id   3ce86cef1ec95e1de56e9b2b0ac96640
#
_cell.length_a   1.000
_cell.length_b   1.000
_cell.length_c   1.000
_cell.angle_alpha   90.00
_cell.angle_beta   90.00
_cell.angle_gamma   90.00
#
_symmetry.space_group_name_H-M   'P 1'
#
loop_
_entity.id
_entity.type
_entity.pdbx_description
1 polymer ?
#
loop_
_entity_poly.entity_id
_entity_poly.type
_entity_poly.pdbx_seq_one_letter_code
_entity_poly.pdbx_strand_id
1 'polypeptide(L)'
;QYYWAGVDTPAHTALALKNLGFDIVNTPEEADVIVLESDNFDKSLLGLKPTIVVGGTAMQRLEELGVVDGFDAEQLKNGGDYEGLMKAIIDDKDPLTSGYNKNDLFYSNSGNWIAKVPANFKTLASIAGSDYYIAGWWPGNEQLANKIVAISGSYKEQPLFIYAGNPTNRLHTIHFYRWVSNAIFGS
;
A
#
# COMPACT_ATOMS: atom_id res chain seq x y z
N GLN A 1 -7.61 7.37 15.49
CA GLN A 1 -8.84 7.26 14.68
C GLN A 1 -8.50 7.36 13.20
N TYR A 2 -9.20 6.65 12.34
CA TYR A 2 -8.98 6.71 10.89
C TYR A 2 -10.32 6.71 10.14
N TYR A 3 -10.33 7.39 8.99
CA TYR A 3 -11.40 7.28 8.02
C TYR A 3 -11.01 6.26 6.96
N TRP A 4 -11.91 5.31 6.73
CA TRP A 4 -11.72 4.28 5.73
C TRP A 4 -12.70 4.51 4.57
N ALA A 5 -12.15 4.67 3.38
CA ALA A 5 -12.91 4.67 2.14
C ALA A 5 -12.74 3.31 1.46
N GLY A 6 -13.75 2.47 1.57
CA GLY A 6 -13.79 1.13 1.01
C GLY A 6 -15.18 0.76 0.52
N VAL A 7 -15.35 -0.47 0.07
CA VAL A 7 -16.65 -1.03 -0.33
C VAL A 7 -17.45 -1.49 0.89
N ASP A 8 -18.77 -1.61 0.76
CA ASP A 8 -19.73 -1.93 1.83
C ASP A 8 -19.52 -3.28 2.53
N THR A 9 -18.72 -4.17 2.00
CA THR A 9 -18.28 -5.37 2.72
C THR A 9 -17.14 -5.01 3.66
N PRO A 10 -17.09 -5.56 4.88
CA PRO A 10 -16.02 -5.27 5.81
C PRO A 10 -14.68 -5.62 5.17
N ALA A 11 -14.01 -4.60 4.67
CA ALA A 11 -12.73 -4.77 4.04
C ALA A 11 -11.74 -5.30 5.06
N HIS A 12 -10.83 -6.12 4.60
CA HIS A 12 -9.86 -6.79 5.46
C HIS A 12 -9.01 -5.78 6.24
N THR A 13 -8.68 -4.65 5.63
CA THR A 13 -7.91 -3.58 6.27
C THR A 13 -8.69 -2.95 7.44
N ALA A 14 -9.96 -2.62 7.26
CA ALA A 14 -10.79 -2.05 8.33
C ALA A 14 -10.88 -3.00 9.53
N LEU A 15 -11.11 -4.30 9.27
CA LEU A 15 -11.20 -5.31 10.32
C LEU A 15 -9.84 -5.54 11.00
N ALA A 16 -8.74 -5.57 10.25
CA ALA A 16 -7.39 -5.68 10.80
C ALA A 16 -7.04 -4.50 11.71
N LEU A 17 -7.35 -3.27 11.29
CA LEU A 17 -7.10 -2.07 12.07
C LEU A 17 -7.95 -2.03 13.35
N LYS A 18 -9.20 -2.45 13.27
CA LYS A 18 -10.05 -2.61 14.47
C LYS A 18 -9.48 -3.62 15.46
N ASN A 19 -8.96 -4.75 14.96
CA ASN A 19 -8.29 -5.76 15.79
C ASN A 19 -6.98 -5.23 16.43
N LEU A 20 -6.32 -4.27 15.79
CA LEU A 20 -5.15 -3.57 16.32
C LEU A 20 -5.51 -2.43 17.29
N GLY A 21 -6.80 -2.21 17.56
CA GLY A 21 -7.27 -1.20 18.52
C GLY A 21 -7.48 0.20 17.93
N PHE A 22 -7.52 0.34 16.60
CA PHE A 22 -7.87 1.60 15.96
C PHE A 22 -9.39 1.77 15.87
N ASP A 23 -9.87 2.99 16.08
CA ASP A 23 -11.28 3.36 15.93
C ASP A 23 -11.56 3.85 14.51
N ILE A 24 -12.61 3.32 13.89
CA ILE A 24 -13.13 3.81 12.61
C ILE A 24 -14.12 4.93 12.89
N VAL A 25 -13.95 6.06 12.20
CA VAL A 25 -14.87 7.21 12.27
C VAL A 25 -15.68 7.36 10.98
N ASN A 26 -16.76 8.11 11.05
CA ASN A 26 -17.73 8.19 9.94
C ASN A 26 -17.37 9.27 8.91
N THR A 27 -16.56 10.24 9.29
CA THR A 27 -16.19 11.35 8.41
C THR A 27 -14.67 11.59 8.40
N PRO A 28 -14.10 12.08 7.29
CA PRO A 28 -12.68 12.40 7.21
C PRO A 28 -12.25 13.48 8.22
N GLU A 29 -13.13 14.40 8.58
CA GLU A 29 -12.86 15.51 9.51
C GLU A 29 -12.56 15.00 10.91
N GLU A 30 -13.24 13.95 11.35
CA GLU A 30 -13.06 13.32 12.66
C GLU A 30 -11.81 12.42 12.73
N ALA A 31 -11.22 12.09 11.58
CA ALA A 31 -10.10 11.17 11.50
C ALA A 31 -8.75 11.85 11.78
N ASP A 32 -7.81 11.11 12.34
CA ASP A 32 -6.40 11.47 12.38
C ASP A 32 -5.68 11.09 11.08
N VAL A 33 -6.12 10.01 10.43
CA VAL A 33 -5.53 9.48 9.20
C VAL A 33 -6.62 8.92 8.27
N ILE A 34 -6.39 8.97 6.96
CA ILE A 34 -7.28 8.39 5.93
C ILE A 34 -6.62 7.13 5.36
N VAL A 35 -7.38 6.03 5.28
CA VAL A 35 -6.93 4.77 4.66
C VAL A 35 -7.78 4.49 3.42
N LEU A 36 -7.14 4.39 2.27
CA LEU A 36 -7.76 4.15 0.96
C LEU A 36 -7.40 2.75 0.47
N GLU A 37 -8.40 1.87 0.32
CA GLU A 37 -8.23 0.47 -0.06
C GLU A 37 -8.97 0.12 -1.38
N SER A 38 -9.88 0.99 -1.84
CA SER A 38 -10.67 0.80 -3.05
C SER A 38 -10.56 2.01 -3.98
N ASP A 39 -11.23 1.95 -5.13
CA ASP A 39 -11.38 3.06 -6.08
C ASP A 39 -12.49 4.07 -5.70
N ASN A 40 -13.23 3.80 -4.64
CA ASN A 40 -14.37 4.63 -4.20
C ASN A 40 -13.91 5.87 -3.41
N PHE A 41 -13.06 6.69 -4.03
CA PHE A 41 -12.68 7.99 -3.50
C PHE A 41 -12.41 8.99 -4.62
N ASP A 42 -12.47 10.26 -4.29
CA ASP A 42 -12.11 11.35 -5.18
C ASP A 42 -10.95 12.19 -4.61
N LYS A 43 -10.48 13.12 -5.41
CA LYS A 43 -9.33 13.98 -5.06
C LYS A 43 -9.56 14.85 -3.83
N SER A 44 -10.79 15.04 -3.35
CA SER A 44 -11.09 15.87 -2.19
C SER A 44 -10.60 15.26 -0.88
N LEU A 45 -10.47 13.93 -0.83
CA LEU A 45 -9.90 13.25 0.35
C LEU A 45 -8.37 13.42 0.46
N LEU A 46 -7.69 13.63 -0.66
CA LEU A 46 -6.23 13.72 -0.69
C LEU A 46 -5.73 15.07 -0.19
N GLY A 47 -4.82 15.05 0.76
CA GLY A 47 -4.23 16.27 1.36
C GLY A 47 -5.09 16.91 2.47
N LEU A 48 -6.20 16.27 2.90
CA LEU A 48 -6.93 16.69 4.09
C LEU A 48 -6.21 16.23 5.37
N LYS A 49 -5.73 15.02 5.35
CA LYS A 49 -5.07 14.33 6.47
C LYS A 49 -3.93 13.47 5.91
N PRO A 50 -3.02 13.00 6.76
CA PRO A 50 -2.14 11.91 6.38
C PRO A 50 -2.93 10.78 5.75
N THR A 51 -2.46 10.27 4.61
CA THR A 51 -3.21 9.31 3.79
C THR A 51 -2.38 8.07 3.52
N ILE A 52 -3.00 6.90 3.66
CA ILE A 52 -2.42 5.59 3.40
C ILE A 52 -3.20 4.94 2.27
N VAL A 53 -2.52 4.67 1.15
CA VAL A 53 -3.07 3.96 -0.01
C VAL A 53 -2.56 2.53 0.01
N VAL A 54 -3.46 1.54 0.06
CA VAL A 54 -3.12 0.12 0.08
C VAL A 54 -3.86 -0.64 -1.01
N GLY A 55 -3.12 -1.49 -1.71
CA GLY A 55 -3.67 -2.33 -2.76
C GLY A 55 -3.70 -1.69 -4.14
N GLY A 56 -3.72 -2.55 -5.15
CA GLY A 56 -3.63 -2.14 -6.54
C GLY A 56 -4.78 -1.26 -7.01
N THR A 57 -6.00 -1.56 -6.57
CA THR A 57 -7.20 -0.81 -6.99
C THR A 57 -7.16 0.64 -6.52
N ALA A 58 -6.81 0.88 -5.25
CA ALA A 58 -6.66 2.23 -4.73
C ALA A 58 -5.48 2.98 -5.38
N MET A 59 -4.40 2.26 -5.63
CA MET A 59 -3.21 2.82 -6.28
C MET A 59 -3.50 3.23 -7.74
N GLN A 60 -4.22 2.43 -8.51
CA GLN A 60 -4.66 2.77 -9.86
C GLN A 60 -5.61 3.98 -9.86
N ARG A 61 -6.53 4.02 -8.89
CA ARG A 61 -7.42 5.17 -8.75
C ARG A 61 -6.65 6.46 -8.44
N LEU A 62 -5.61 6.39 -7.62
CA LEU A 62 -4.73 7.54 -7.36
C LEU A 62 -4.06 8.05 -8.64
N GLU A 63 -3.58 7.15 -9.50
CA GLU A 63 -3.02 7.49 -10.80
C GLU A 63 -4.05 8.12 -11.74
N GLU A 64 -5.24 7.53 -11.87
CA GLU A 64 -6.34 8.07 -12.70
C GLU A 64 -6.73 9.51 -12.32
N LEU A 65 -6.69 9.84 -11.04
CA LEU A 65 -6.97 11.18 -10.56
C LEU A 65 -5.90 12.19 -10.97
N GLY A 66 -4.69 11.74 -11.31
CA GLY A 66 -3.60 12.56 -11.84
C GLY A 66 -3.13 13.68 -10.90
N VAL A 67 -3.35 13.54 -9.60
CA VAL A 67 -3.10 14.61 -8.62
C VAL A 67 -1.70 14.57 -8.02
N VAL A 68 -1.04 13.39 -8.06
CA VAL A 68 0.34 13.20 -7.57
C VAL A 68 1.27 13.22 -8.77
N ASP A 69 1.91 14.35 -9.00
CA ASP A 69 2.77 14.54 -10.16
C ASP A 69 3.95 13.58 -10.16
N GLY A 70 4.18 12.91 -11.30
CA GLY A 70 5.24 11.92 -11.47
C GLY A 70 4.96 10.55 -10.85
N PHE A 71 3.73 10.30 -10.34
CA PHE A 71 3.29 8.98 -9.93
C PHE A 71 2.74 8.19 -11.14
N ASP A 72 3.11 6.91 -11.22
CA ASP A 72 2.63 5.99 -12.24
C ASP A 72 2.55 4.57 -11.63
N ALA A 73 1.43 3.91 -11.85
CA ALA A 73 1.18 2.55 -11.39
C ALA A 73 1.04 1.61 -12.57
N GLU A 74 1.58 0.42 -12.46
CA GLU A 74 1.45 -0.61 -13.48
C GLU A 74 0.80 -1.87 -12.92
N GLN A 75 0.07 -2.56 -13.79
CA GLN A 75 -0.54 -3.85 -13.52
C GLN A 75 -0.20 -4.83 -14.64
N LEU A 76 -0.08 -6.11 -14.31
CA LEU A 76 -0.02 -7.16 -15.31
C LEU A 76 -1.27 -7.14 -16.19
N LYS A 77 -1.06 -7.05 -17.50
CA LYS A 77 -2.11 -6.80 -18.51
C LYS A 77 -3.19 -7.89 -18.62
N ASN A 78 -2.93 -9.08 -18.11
CA ASN A 78 -3.82 -10.23 -18.28
C ASN A 78 -4.82 -10.42 -17.15
N GLY A 79 -5.08 -9.39 -16.37
CA GLY A 79 -6.08 -9.29 -15.31
C GLY A 79 -6.48 -10.62 -14.68
N GLY A 80 -6.12 -10.87 -13.46
CA GLY A 80 -6.48 -12.07 -12.74
C GLY A 80 -6.19 -11.90 -11.27
N ASP A 81 -6.79 -12.75 -10.47
CA ASP A 81 -6.48 -12.85 -9.05
C ASP A 81 -5.07 -13.48 -8.91
N TYR A 82 -4.05 -12.66 -9.04
CA TYR A 82 -2.68 -13.09 -8.79
C TYR A 82 -2.36 -12.97 -7.31
N GLU A 83 -1.82 -14.02 -6.76
CA GLU A 83 -1.42 -14.07 -5.36
C GLU A 83 0.00 -14.60 -5.26
N GLY A 84 0.87 -13.88 -4.58
CA GLY A 84 2.26 -14.27 -4.46
C GLY A 84 2.95 -13.75 -3.21
N LEU A 85 3.81 -14.60 -2.68
CA LEU A 85 4.77 -14.26 -1.64
C LEU A 85 6.15 -14.16 -2.28
N MET A 86 6.81 -13.04 -2.06
CA MET A 86 8.09 -12.71 -2.70
C MET A 86 9.08 -12.17 -1.69
N LYS A 87 10.38 -12.32 -1.99
CA LYS A 87 11.44 -11.64 -1.27
C LYS A 87 11.47 -10.17 -1.66
N ALA A 88 11.59 -9.30 -0.69
CA ALA A 88 11.69 -7.86 -0.87
C ALA A 88 12.96 -7.29 -0.26
N ILE A 89 13.43 -6.19 -0.83
CA ILE A 89 14.47 -5.33 -0.27
C ILE A 89 13.77 -4.13 0.35
N ILE A 90 13.95 -3.93 1.65
CA ILE A 90 13.28 -2.91 2.45
C ILE A 90 14.34 -1.92 2.97
N ASP A 91 14.01 -0.64 2.97
CA ASP A 91 14.80 0.37 3.67
C ASP A 91 14.56 0.23 5.18
N ASP A 92 15.33 -0.62 5.82
CA ASP A 92 15.20 -1.00 7.23
C ASP A 92 15.63 0.11 8.22
N LYS A 93 16.03 1.26 7.71
CA LYS A 93 16.39 2.43 8.51
C LYS A 93 15.27 3.45 8.63
N ASP A 94 14.24 3.32 7.80
CA ASP A 94 13.10 4.22 7.83
C ASP A 94 12.14 3.86 8.99
N PRO A 95 11.62 4.83 9.76
CA PRO A 95 10.64 4.56 10.81
C PRO A 95 9.39 3.84 10.31
N LEU A 96 8.96 4.10 9.06
CA LEU A 96 7.78 3.46 8.45
C LEU A 96 7.98 1.96 8.20
N THR A 97 9.22 1.49 8.18
CA THR A 97 9.57 0.07 7.99
C THR A 97 9.99 -0.61 9.29
N SER A 98 9.76 0.03 10.44
CA SER A 98 10.13 -0.51 11.75
C SER A 98 9.59 -1.93 11.96
N GLY A 99 10.45 -2.82 12.37
CA GLY A 99 10.13 -4.24 12.61
C GLY A 99 10.28 -5.14 11.40
N TYR A 100 10.72 -4.60 10.25
CA TYR A 100 11.16 -5.37 9.09
C TYR A 100 12.69 -5.41 8.99
N ASN A 101 13.20 -6.42 8.33
CA ASN A 101 14.62 -6.54 8.01
C ASN A 101 14.87 -6.02 6.59
N LYS A 102 16.13 -5.67 6.28
CA LYS A 102 16.51 -5.27 4.92
C LYS A 102 16.11 -6.28 3.86
N ASN A 103 16.24 -7.57 4.15
CA ASN A 103 15.76 -8.67 3.31
C ASN A 103 14.55 -9.29 4.03
N ASP A 104 13.38 -9.02 3.56
CA ASP A 104 12.13 -9.49 4.15
C ASP A 104 11.16 -9.96 3.05
N LEU A 105 9.90 -9.99 3.34
CA LEU A 105 8.86 -10.54 2.47
C LEU A 105 7.92 -9.43 1.98
N PHE A 106 7.38 -9.64 0.80
CA PHE A 106 6.27 -8.90 0.22
C PHE A 106 5.18 -9.88 -0.20
N TYR A 107 3.94 -9.58 0.17
CA TYR A 107 2.78 -10.31 -0.30
C TYR A 107 1.91 -9.41 -1.16
N SER A 108 1.46 -9.92 -2.29
CA SER A 108 0.49 -9.26 -3.14
C SER A 108 -0.62 -10.22 -3.55
N ASN A 109 -1.85 -9.71 -3.57
CA ASN A 109 -3.03 -10.36 -4.14
C ASN A 109 -3.52 -9.66 -5.42
N SER A 110 -2.69 -8.80 -5.98
CA SER A 110 -3.00 -8.06 -7.21
C SER A 110 -1.70 -7.80 -7.98
N GLY A 111 -1.66 -8.04 -9.24
CA GLY A 111 -0.46 -7.91 -10.07
C GLY A 111 0.01 -6.46 -10.29
N ASN A 112 0.16 -5.65 -9.24
CA ASN A 112 0.46 -4.22 -9.32
C ASN A 112 1.83 -3.89 -8.74
N TRP A 113 2.46 -2.83 -9.27
CA TRP A 113 3.67 -2.20 -8.75
C TRP A 113 3.71 -0.71 -9.09
N ILE A 114 4.64 0.02 -8.48
CA ILE A 114 4.85 1.45 -8.73
C ILE A 114 5.88 1.59 -9.84
N ALA A 115 5.48 2.14 -10.99
CA ALA A 115 6.33 2.29 -12.17
C ALA A 115 7.15 3.58 -12.12
N LYS A 116 6.58 4.66 -11.59
CA LYS A 116 7.29 5.93 -11.38
C LYS A 116 7.06 6.44 -9.96
N VAL A 117 8.14 6.88 -9.35
CA VAL A 117 8.16 7.47 -8.02
C VAL A 117 8.25 8.99 -8.15
N PRO A 118 7.32 9.76 -7.56
CA PRO A 118 7.40 11.21 -7.55
C PRO A 118 8.69 11.74 -6.92
N ALA A 119 9.17 12.91 -7.36
CA ALA A 119 10.45 13.47 -6.91
C ALA A 119 10.54 13.73 -5.40
N ASN A 120 9.41 13.99 -4.75
CA ASN A 120 9.33 14.22 -3.31
C ASN A 120 8.97 12.97 -2.50
N PHE A 121 9.06 11.78 -3.13
CA PHE A 121 8.85 10.49 -2.48
C PHE A 121 10.15 9.71 -2.38
N LYS A 122 10.24 8.85 -1.39
CA LYS A 122 11.30 7.86 -1.21
C LYS A 122 10.75 6.45 -1.38
N THR A 123 11.59 5.57 -1.90
CA THR A 123 11.28 4.14 -1.98
C THR A 123 11.52 3.48 -0.64
N LEU A 124 10.52 2.78 -0.11
CA LEU A 124 10.59 2.01 1.12
C LEU A 124 10.83 0.53 0.88
N ALA A 125 10.29 -0.01 -0.21
CA ALA A 125 10.47 -1.42 -0.56
C ALA A 125 10.41 -1.66 -2.06
N SER A 126 11.20 -2.62 -2.51
CA SER A 126 11.16 -3.19 -3.86
C SER A 126 11.25 -4.71 -3.81
N ILE A 127 10.77 -5.39 -4.85
CA ILE A 127 11.01 -6.83 -5.03
C ILE A 127 12.51 -7.06 -5.24
N ALA A 128 13.06 -8.15 -4.71
CA ALA A 128 14.46 -8.49 -4.92
C ALA A 128 14.77 -8.72 -6.41
N GLY A 129 16.03 -8.52 -6.81
CA GLY A 129 16.44 -8.58 -8.22
C GLY A 129 16.50 -9.99 -8.81
N SER A 130 16.62 -11.01 -7.98
CA SER A 130 16.69 -12.42 -8.40
C SER A 130 16.19 -13.34 -7.31
N ASP A 131 15.80 -14.56 -7.67
CA ASP A 131 15.36 -15.61 -6.74
C ASP A 131 14.33 -15.12 -5.70
N TYR A 132 13.42 -14.27 -6.17
CA TYR A 132 12.48 -13.57 -5.31
C TYR A 132 11.14 -14.28 -5.11
N TYR A 133 10.71 -15.09 -6.07
CA TYR A 133 9.40 -15.75 -6.00
C TYR A 133 9.48 -16.96 -5.05
N ILE A 134 8.61 -16.98 -4.05
CA ILE A 134 8.61 -18.01 -3.01
C ILE A 134 7.44 -18.97 -3.21
N ALA A 135 6.23 -18.44 -3.33
CA ALA A 135 5.02 -19.24 -3.42
C ALA A 135 3.85 -18.40 -3.96
N GLY A 136 2.80 -19.11 -4.39
CA GLY A 136 1.55 -18.51 -4.88
C GLY A 136 1.24 -18.90 -6.31
N TRP A 137 0.31 -18.18 -6.91
CA TRP A 137 -0.04 -18.31 -8.31
C TRP A 137 0.02 -16.94 -9.00
N TRP A 138 1.10 -16.70 -9.74
CA TRP A 138 1.33 -15.44 -10.42
C TRP A 138 2.01 -15.68 -11.77
N PRO A 139 1.26 -16.01 -12.83
CA PRO A 139 1.79 -16.07 -14.18
C PRO A 139 2.38 -14.71 -14.60
N GLY A 140 3.61 -14.69 -15.08
CA GLY A 140 4.32 -13.46 -15.42
C GLY A 140 5.11 -12.85 -14.25
N ASN A 141 5.28 -13.58 -13.14
CA ASN A 141 6.05 -13.11 -11.98
C ASN A 141 7.53 -12.81 -12.32
N GLU A 142 8.06 -13.33 -13.40
CA GLU A 142 9.42 -13.06 -13.89
C GLU A 142 9.66 -11.58 -14.22
N GLN A 143 8.60 -10.80 -14.37
CA GLN A 143 8.68 -9.35 -14.63
C GLN A 143 8.85 -8.51 -13.36
N LEU A 144 8.77 -9.12 -12.18
CA LEU A 144 8.71 -8.40 -10.90
C LEU A 144 10.07 -8.00 -10.32
N ALA A 145 11.16 -8.51 -10.87
CA ALA A 145 12.50 -8.17 -10.40
C ALA A 145 12.70 -6.65 -10.28
N ASN A 146 13.14 -6.19 -9.11
CA ASN A 146 13.39 -4.78 -8.79
C ASN A 146 12.16 -3.84 -8.87
N LYS A 147 10.95 -4.36 -9.04
CA LYS A 147 9.75 -3.50 -9.06
C LYS A 147 9.49 -2.88 -7.69
N ILE A 148 9.19 -1.58 -7.68
CA ILE A 148 8.92 -0.83 -6.45
C ILE A 148 7.50 -1.15 -5.98
N VAL A 149 7.35 -1.41 -4.68
CA VAL A 149 6.08 -1.84 -4.08
C VAL A 149 5.64 -1.00 -2.88
N ALA A 150 6.52 -0.18 -2.33
CA ALA A 150 6.16 0.76 -1.27
C ALA A 150 6.96 2.05 -1.39
N ILE A 151 6.27 3.18 -1.27
CA ILE A 151 6.86 4.52 -1.26
C ILE A 151 6.19 5.39 -0.21
N SER A 152 6.88 6.43 0.24
CA SER A 152 6.31 7.47 1.08
C SER A 152 6.80 8.85 0.68
N GLY A 153 5.96 9.84 0.86
CA GLY A 153 6.25 11.24 0.57
C GLY A 153 5.15 12.13 1.10
N SER A 154 4.84 13.20 0.40
CA SER A 154 3.78 14.13 0.80
C SER A 154 2.95 14.61 -0.38
N TYR A 155 1.68 14.91 -0.10
CA TYR A 155 0.78 15.61 -1.02
C TYR A 155 0.07 16.74 -0.26
N LYS A 156 0.16 17.97 -0.76
CA LYS A 156 -0.36 19.17 -0.06
C LYS A 156 0.09 19.25 1.41
N GLU A 157 1.39 19.01 1.62
CA GLU A 157 2.02 19.03 2.96
C GLU A 157 1.57 17.91 3.91
N GLN A 158 0.61 17.06 3.52
CA GLN A 158 0.20 15.90 4.29
C GLN A 158 1.01 14.65 3.88
N PRO A 159 1.44 13.83 4.84
CA PRO A 159 2.07 12.55 4.55
C PRO A 159 1.21 11.68 3.64
N LEU A 160 1.83 11.06 2.66
CA LEU A 160 1.20 10.09 1.76
C LEU A 160 2.07 8.85 1.65
N PHE A 161 1.51 7.72 2.09
CA PHE A 161 2.12 6.40 2.00
C PHE A 161 1.37 5.56 0.97
N ILE A 162 2.10 4.87 0.09
CA ILE A 162 1.53 4.02 -0.95
C ILE A 162 2.17 2.64 -0.89
N TYR A 163 1.33 1.59 -0.79
CA TYR A 163 1.74 0.20 -0.77
C TYR A 163 0.97 -0.59 -1.85
N ALA A 164 1.69 -1.20 -2.78
CA ALA A 164 1.12 -1.82 -3.98
C ALA A 164 0.34 -3.12 -3.71
N GLY A 165 0.61 -3.80 -2.59
CA GLY A 165 -0.13 -4.98 -2.15
C GLY A 165 -1.25 -4.64 -1.17
N ASN A 166 -2.05 -5.66 -0.81
CA ASN A 166 -2.95 -5.57 0.34
C ASN A 166 -2.33 -6.30 1.53
N PRO A 167 -1.75 -5.56 2.50
CA PRO A 167 -1.01 -6.16 3.61
C PRO A 167 -1.91 -6.88 4.62
N THR A 168 -3.23 -6.71 4.52
CA THR A 168 -4.22 -7.26 5.45
C THR A 168 -5.13 -8.31 4.80
N ASN A 169 -4.76 -8.79 3.62
CA ASN A 169 -5.60 -9.71 2.85
C ASN A 169 -6.07 -10.90 3.67
N ARG A 170 -7.39 -11.13 3.70
CA ARG A 170 -8.07 -12.24 4.40
C ARG A 170 -7.65 -12.43 5.87
N LEU A 171 -7.07 -11.41 6.50
CA LEU A 171 -6.62 -11.40 7.91
C LEU A 171 -5.54 -12.44 8.29
N HIS A 172 -4.96 -13.16 7.36
CA HIS A 172 -3.92 -14.16 7.65
C HIS A 172 -2.48 -13.68 7.40
N THR A 173 -2.33 -12.45 6.96
CA THR A 173 -1.03 -11.85 6.63
C THR A 173 -0.51 -10.94 7.76
N ILE A 174 -0.57 -11.40 9.01
CA ILE A 174 -0.27 -10.60 10.23
C ILE A 174 1.12 -9.96 10.18
N HIS A 175 2.10 -10.62 9.58
CA HIS A 175 3.45 -10.07 9.39
C HIS A 175 3.42 -8.72 8.66
N PHE A 176 2.48 -8.53 7.73
CA PHE A 176 2.39 -7.34 6.88
C PHE A 176 1.52 -6.23 7.48
N TYR A 177 0.80 -6.47 8.57
CA TYR A 177 -0.03 -5.45 9.24
C TYR A 177 0.79 -4.25 9.70
N ARG A 178 2.09 -4.45 9.97
CA ARG A 178 3.01 -3.38 10.36
C ARG A 178 3.14 -2.29 9.31
N TRP A 179 3.01 -2.59 8.02
CA TRP A 179 3.03 -1.58 6.97
C TRP A 179 1.97 -0.51 7.23
N VAL A 180 0.75 -0.92 7.55
CA VAL A 180 -0.35 0.02 7.81
C VAL A 180 -0.21 0.67 9.18
N SER A 181 0.08 -0.09 10.23
CA SER A 181 0.23 0.49 11.58
C SER A 181 1.40 1.46 11.65
N ASN A 182 2.55 1.15 11.07
CA ASN A 182 3.69 2.07 11.04
C ASN A 182 3.35 3.36 10.27
N ALA A 183 2.63 3.25 9.15
CA ALA A 183 2.20 4.41 8.39
C ALA A 183 1.22 5.29 9.18
N ILE A 184 0.34 4.71 9.99
CA ILE A 184 -0.56 5.46 10.88
C ILE A 184 0.22 6.18 11.99
N PHE A 185 1.18 5.51 12.63
CA PHE A 185 1.97 6.12 13.72
C PHE A 185 3.07 7.05 13.23
N GLY A 186 3.53 6.89 12.01
CA GLY A 186 4.56 7.72 11.39
C GLY A 186 4.02 8.92 10.61
N SER A 187 2.70 9.09 10.59
CA SER A 187 1.99 10.16 9.88
C SER A 187 1.83 11.43 10.74
#